data_2d3a7e6ffae96e3e3b5e1721bc2e986c
#
_entry.id   2d3a7e6ffae96e3e3b5e1721bc2e986c
#
_cell.length_a   1.000
_cell.length_b   1.000
_cell.length_c   1.000
_cell.angle_alpha   90.00
_cell.angle_beta   90.00
_cell.angle_gamma   90.00
#
_symmetry.space_group_name_H-M   'P 1'
#
loop_
_entity.id
_entity.type
_entity.pdbx_description
1 polymer ?
#
loop_
_entity_poly.entity_id
_entity_poly.type
_entity_poly.pdbx_seq_one_letter_code
_entity_poly.pdbx_strand_id
1 'polypeptide(L)'
;MKFYYVNSDYVQYLKQVDPKNVQNNYENTKNQKPYLGIVLSVNNKNYFAPLSSDKNLKYKNIKDTNPTVFKLITKNDNYLGVVKLNNMIPVNKSELYEITKDDLLKKDSKYQNLLNTQRIVINHNVAGIQQKADLLYKLVVENKNEFYSQVSAKFLELEKACDNYAEHKKVQEEIAKHKESGLYQVEFSFNKEQSEKLGQKSYDVLVNGIRADDLLKKDSQLSKALDGLAAHQDMQQKGITAEALKSGVIQPKQLDNELKINRPEARTINAEGSKIEPKSQEQQAQKSKGFSL
;
A
#
# COMPACT_ATOMS: atom_id res chain seq x y z
N MET A 1 -6.46 -16.36 -19.71
CA MET A 1 -6.07 -15.70 -18.43
C MET A 1 -4.71 -16.20 -17.96
N LYS A 2 -4.01 -15.41 -17.16
CA LYS A 2 -2.68 -15.74 -16.62
C LYS A 2 -2.72 -15.89 -15.10
N PHE A 3 -1.70 -16.52 -14.54
CA PHE A 3 -1.50 -16.62 -13.11
C PHE A 3 -0.44 -15.64 -12.64
N TYR A 4 -0.64 -15.10 -11.44
CA TYR A 4 0.24 -14.11 -10.83
C TYR A 4 0.49 -14.44 -9.37
N TYR A 5 1.66 -14.06 -8.88
CA TYR A 5 1.87 -13.75 -7.48
C TYR A 5 1.62 -12.27 -7.26
N VAL A 6 0.98 -11.93 -6.15
CA VAL A 6 0.79 -10.55 -5.72
C VAL A 6 1.83 -10.22 -4.65
N ASN A 7 2.38 -9.02 -4.67
CA ASN A 7 3.35 -8.57 -3.67
C ASN A 7 2.78 -8.76 -2.25
N SER A 8 3.57 -9.32 -1.36
CA SER A 8 3.11 -9.67 0.00
C SER A 8 2.85 -8.47 0.87
N ASP A 9 3.65 -7.41 0.77
CA ASP A 9 3.43 -6.17 1.51
C ASP A 9 2.12 -5.51 1.09
N TYR A 10 1.82 -5.55 -0.22
CA TYR A 10 0.55 -5.08 -0.74
C TYR A 10 -0.64 -5.89 -0.20
N VAL A 11 -0.54 -7.22 -0.20
CA VAL A 11 -1.60 -8.07 0.38
C VAL A 11 -1.77 -7.81 1.87
N GLN A 12 -0.69 -7.63 2.63
CA GLN A 12 -0.74 -7.29 4.05
C GLN A 12 -1.39 -5.92 4.28
N TYR A 13 -1.08 -4.93 3.44
CA TYR A 13 -1.72 -3.62 3.50
C TYR A 13 -3.24 -3.72 3.24
N LEU A 14 -3.67 -4.41 2.19
CA LEU A 14 -5.09 -4.63 1.92
C LEU A 14 -5.78 -5.41 3.05
N LYS A 15 -5.06 -6.33 3.70
CA LYS A 15 -5.59 -7.09 4.82
C LYS A 15 -5.85 -6.24 6.08
N GLN A 16 -5.17 -5.11 6.25
CA GLN A 16 -5.49 -4.15 7.32
C GLN A 16 -6.86 -3.51 7.08
N VAL A 17 -7.27 -3.36 5.81
CA VAL A 17 -8.57 -2.79 5.43
C VAL A 17 -9.69 -3.84 5.55
N ASP A 18 -9.45 -5.06 5.09
CA ASP A 18 -10.40 -6.18 5.19
C ASP A 18 -9.74 -7.46 5.70
N PRO A 19 -9.53 -7.59 7.02
CA PRO A 19 -8.85 -8.75 7.61
C PRO A 19 -9.60 -10.08 7.41
N LYS A 20 -10.92 -10.03 7.20
CA LYS A 20 -11.77 -11.21 7.05
C LYS A 20 -11.65 -11.84 5.66
N ASN A 21 -11.67 -11.02 4.60
CA ASN A 21 -11.85 -11.53 3.26
C ASN A 21 -10.58 -11.43 2.39
N VAL A 22 -9.62 -10.54 2.71
CA VAL A 22 -8.30 -10.56 2.07
C VAL A 22 -7.49 -11.72 2.61
N GLN A 23 -7.15 -12.67 1.74
CA GLN A 23 -6.49 -13.91 2.13
C GLN A 23 -4.98 -13.74 2.31
N ASN A 24 -4.40 -14.54 3.23
CA ASN A 24 -2.94 -14.60 3.39
C ASN A 24 -2.26 -15.07 2.10
N ASN A 25 -1.11 -14.47 1.80
CA ASN A 25 -0.33 -14.77 0.59
C ASN A 25 0.58 -16.01 0.74
N TYR A 26 0.83 -16.47 1.98
CA TYR A 26 1.70 -17.62 2.28
C TYR A 26 3.12 -17.51 1.68
N GLU A 27 3.71 -16.31 1.68
CA GLU A 27 5.01 -16.01 1.06
C GLU A 27 6.13 -16.91 1.54
N ASN A 28 6.20 -17.16 2.84
CA ASN A 28 7.24 -17.99 3.46
C ASN A 28 6.94 -19.50 3.36
N THR A 29 5.98 -19.90 2.54
CA THR A 29 5.66 -21.30 2.32
C THR A 29 6.17 -21.77 0.95
N LYS A 30 6.43 -23.07 0.82
CA LYS A 30 6.84 -23.71 -0.44
C LYS A 30 5.95 -23.32 -1.64
N ASN A 31 4.68 -23.02 -1.39
CA ASN A 31 3.68 -22.70 -2.40
C ASN A 31 2.93 -21.42 -2.05
N GLN A 32 3.48 -20.27 -2.47
CA GLN A 32 2.78 -18.99 -2.42
C GLN A 32 1.44 -19.09 -3.17
N LYS A 33 0.42 -18.37 -2.69
CA LYS A 33 -0.93 -18.40 -3.29
C LYS A 33 -0.94 -17.76 -4.67
N PRO A 34 -1.34 -18.50 -5.73
CA PRO A 34 -1.52 -17.92 -7.05
C PRO A 34 -2.85 -17.18 -7.14
N TYR A 35 -2.85 -16.09 -7.89
CA TYR A 35 -4.02 -15.32 -8.26
C TYR A 35 -4.28 -15.43 -9.75
N LEU A 36 -5.54 -15.53 -10.13
CA LEU A 36 -5.98 -15.50 -11.53
C LEU A 36 -6.34 -14.06 -11.93
N GLY A 37 -5.85 -13.60 -13.04
CA GLY A 37 -6.16 -12.27 -13.54
C GLY A 37 -6.19 -12.16 -15.07
N ILE A 38 -6.87 -11.20 -15.59
CA ILE A 38 -7.77 -10.22 -14.94
C ILE A 38 -9.17 -10.84 -14.95
N VAL A 39 -9.82 -10.95 -13.78
CA VAL A 39 -11.17 -11.53 -13.69
C VAL A 39 -12.28 -10.48 -13.86
N LEU A 40 -11.96 -9.21 -13.52
CA LEU A 40 -12.86 -8.07 -13.67
C LEU A 40 -12.04 -6.80 -13.89
N SER A 41 -12.53 -5.90 -14.76
CA SER A 41 -12.01 -4.53 -14.90
C SER A 41 -13.18 -3.56 -14.68
N VAL A 42 -13.09 -2.73 -13.65
CA VAL A 42 -14.12 -1.75 -13.27
C VAL A 42 -13.47 -0.57 -12.55
N ASN A 43 -13.97 0.66 -12.73
CA ASN A 43 -13.45 1.88 -12.09
C ASN A 43 -11.92 2.06 -12.28
N ASN A 44 -11.38 1.76 -13.46
CA ASN A 44 -9.95 1.73 -13.76
C ASN A 44 -9.12 0.79 -12.88
N LYS A 45 -9.75 -0.19 -12.22
CA LYS A 45 -9.09 -1.24 -11.43
C LYS A 45 -9.20 -2.59 -12.11
N ASN A 46 -8.10 -3.35 -12.03
CA ASN A 46 -8.06 -4.74 -12.45
C ASN A 46 -8.09 -5.65 -11.23
N TYR A 47 -9.04 -6.55 -11.21
CA TYR A 47 -9.23 -7.50 -10.11
C TYR A 47 -8.58 -8.85 -10.39
N PHE A 48 -8.00 -9.40 -9.34
CA PHE A 48 -7.34 -10.69 -9.32
C PHE A 48 -7.95 -11.58 -8.24
N ALA A 49 -8.30 -12.80 -8.59
CA ALA A 49 -8.97 -13.72 -7.69
C ALA A 49 -8.02 -14.84 -7.23
N PRO A 50 -7.92 -15.13 -5.92
CA PRO A 50 -7.06 -16.19 -5.44
C PRO A 50 -7.58 -17.58 -5.84
N LEU A 51 -6.65 -18.45 -6.24
CA LEU A 51 -6.93 -19.86 -6.48
C LEU A 51 -6.89 -20.66 -5.17
N SER A 52 -7.74 -21.67 -5.08
CA SER A 52 -7.74 -22.63 -3.99
C SER A 52 -7.91 -24.05 -4.51
N SER A 53 -7.05 -24.97 -4.07
CA SER A 53 -7.22 -26.40 -4.33
C SER A 53 -8.37 -27.03 -3.56
N ASP A 54 -8.95 -26.28 -2.61
CA ASP A 54 -10.11 -26.70 -1.79
C ASP A 54 -10.02 -28.12 -1.22
N LYS A 55 -8.89 -28.42 -0.57
CA LYS A 55 -8.58 -29.77 -0.04
C LYS A 55 -9.70 -30.36 0.82
N ASN A 56 -10.44 -29.51 1.53
CA ASN A 56 -11.54 -29.91 2.41
C ASN A 56 -12.90 -29.95 1.69
N LEU A 57 -12.92 -29.80 0.36
CA LEU A 57 -14.12 -29.86 -0.48
C LEU A 57 -15.24 -28.89 -0.04
N LYS A 58 -14.88 -27.80 0.64
CA LYS A 58 -15.81 -26.80 1.19
C LYS A 58 -16.69 -26.15 0.11
N TYR A 59 -16.13 -25.95 -1.09
CA TYR A 59 -16.80 -25.27 -2.19
C TYR A 59 -17.38 -26.22 -3.23
N LYS A 60 -17.13 -27.53 -3.13
CA LYS A 60 -17.53 -28.52 -4.14
C LYS A 60 -19.06 -28.54 -4.35
N ASN A 61 -19.81 -28.43 -3.25
CA ASN A 61 -21.28 -28.53 -3.28
C ASN A 61 -22.00 -27.18 -3.45
N ILE A 62 -21.26 -26.07 -3.61
CA ILE A 62 -21.88 -24.78 -3.91
C ILE A 62 -22.54 -24.86 -5.29
N LYS A 63 -23.77 -24.33 -5.42
CA LYS A 63 -24.49 -24.29 -6.70
C LYS A 63 -23.71 -23.51 -7.75
N ASP A 64 -23.71 -23.97 -9.01
CA ASP A 64 -22.98 -23.30 -10.09
C ASP A 64 -23.52 -21.89 -10.40
N THR A 65 -24.76 -21.61 -10.05
CA THR A 65 -25.34 -20.26 -10.16
C THR A 65 -24.79 -19.27 -9.13
N ASN A 66 -24.15 -19.76 -8.04
CA ASN A 66 -23.59 -18.87 -7.04
C ASN A 66 -22.34 -18.14 -7.59
N PRO A 67 -22.28 -16.79 -7.58
CA PRO A 67 -21.18 -16.04 -8.16
C PRO A 67 -19.94 -15.94 -7.27
N THR A 68 -20.01 -16.40 -5.99
CA THR A 68 -18.89 -16.24 -5.05
C THR A 68 -17.64 -17.05 -5.43
N VAL A 69 -17.84 -18.15 -6.16
CA VAL A 69 -16.76 -19.01 -6.65
C VAL A 69 -17.00 -19.52 -8.05
N PHE A 70 -15.92 -19.83 -8.76
CA PHE A 70 -15.97 -20.58 -10.01
C PHE A 70 -15.27 -21.92 -9.79
N LYS A 71 -16.00 -23.04 -9.93
CA LYS A 71 -15.45 -24.40 -9.76
C LYS A 71 -14.60 -24.77 -10.97
N LEU A 72 -13.43 -25.34 -10.70
CA LEU A 72 -12.53 -25.86 -11.71
C LEU A 72 -12.72 -27.37 -11.80
N ILE A 73 -13.44 -27.81 -12.82
CA ILE A 73 -13.77 -29.21 -13.07
C ILE A 73 -13.30 -29.57 -14.48
N THR A 74 -12.60 -30.68 -14.63
CA THR A 74 -12.17 -31.19 -15.93
C THR A 74 -13.33 -31.81 -16.70
N LYS A 75 -13.12 -32.10 -17.99
CA LYS A 75 -14.12 -32.81 -18.82
C LYS A 75 -14.49 -34.19 -18.28
N ASN A 76 -13.59 -34.80 -17.49
CA ASN A 76 -13.81 -36.11 -16.85
C ASN A 76 -14.27 -35.96 -15.40
N ASP A 77 -14.95 -34.87 -15.06
CA ASP A 77 -15.52 -34.58 -13.75
C ASP A 77 -14.54 -34.57 -12.57
N ASN A 78 -13.21 -34.42 -12.85
CA ASN A 78 -12.22 -34.27 -11.79
C ASN A 78 -12.27 -32.85 -11.23
N TYR A 79 -12.54 -32.71 -9.95
CA TYR A 79 -12.55 -31.45 -9.23
C TYR A 79 -11.13 -31.01 -8.88
N LEU A 80 -10.74 -29.81 -9.32
CA LEU A 80 -9.39 -29.23 -9.12
C LEU A 80 -9.34 -28.08 -8.12
N GLY A 81 -10.49 -27.72 -7.54
CA GLY A 81 -10.63 -26.56 -6.65
C GLY A 81 -11.45 -25.43 -7.26
N VAL A 82 -11.20 -24.21 -6.83
CA VAL A 82 -12.02 -23.04 -7.19
C VAL A 82 -11.18 -21.78 -7.43
N VAL A 83 -11.71 -20.88 -8.26
CA VAL A 83 -11.39 -19.46 -8.27
C VAL A 83 -12.31 -18.76 -7.26
N LYS A 84 -11.75 -18.11 -6.25
CA LYS A 84 -12.52 -17.45 -5.17
C LYS A 84 -12.85 -16.01 -5.55
N LEU A 85 -13.96 -15.80 -6.26
CA LEU A 85 -14.36 -14.48 -6.72
C LEU A 85 -14.77 -13.54 -5.59
N ASN A 86 -15.35 -14.11 -4.52
CA ASN A 86 -15.67 -13.33 -3.32
C ASN A 86 -14.45 -12.78 -2.56
N ASN A 87 -13.26 -13.30 -2.84
CA ASN A 87 -12.00 -12.82 -2.29
C ASN A 87 -11.11 -12.13 -3.35
N MET A 88 -11.68 -11.74 -4.50
CA MET A 88 -10.92 -10.98 -5.49
C MET A 88 -10.54 -9.61 -4.96
N ILE A 89 -9.35 -9.14 -5.33
CA ILE A 89 -8.78 -7.87 -4.88
C ILE A 89 -8.34 -7.03 -6.09
N PRO A 90 -8.46 -5.71 -6.03
CA PRO A 90 -7.86 -4.83 -7.03
C PRO A 90 -6.34 -4.83 -6.86
N VAL A 91 -5.56 -4.87 -7.94
CA VAL A 91 -4.10 -4.87 -7.87
C VAL A 91 -3.50 -3.99 -8.96
N ASN A 92 -2.60 -3.09 -8.59
CA ASN A 92 -1.81 -2.31 -9.53
C ASN A 92 -0.77 -3.19 -10.23
N LYS A 93 -0.45 -2.89 -11.48
CA LYS A 93 0.48 -3.69 -12.28
C LYS A 93 1.87 -3.80 -11.64
N SER A 94 2.32 -2.78 -10.91
CA SER A 94 3.59 -2.79 -10.18
C SER A 94 3.70 -3.86 -9.09
N GLU A 95 2.55 -4.31 -8.57
CA GLU A 95 2.49 -5.28 -7.46
C GLU A 95 2.24 -6.71 -7.94
N LEU A 96 2.35 -6.95 -9.26
CA LEU A 96 2.11 -8.26 -9.90
C LEU A 96 3.38 -8.88 -10.44
N TYR A 97 3.54 -10.17 -10.17
CA TYR A 97 4.56 -11.04 -10.76
C TYR A 97 3.89 -12.16 -11.53
N GLU A 98 4.00 -12.14 -12.87
CA GLU A 98 3.43 -13.22 -13.71
C GLU A 98 4.15 -14.53 -13.43
N ILE A 99 3.41 -15.60 -13.17
CA ILE A 99 3.97 -16.94 -12.97
C ILE A 99 4.33 -17.53 -14.32
N THR A 100 5.62 -17.58 -14.59
CA THR A 100 6.20 -18.12 -15.83
C THR A 100 6.27 -19.65 -15.83
N LYS A 101 6.61 -20.23 -16.98
CA LYS A 101 6.91 -21.66 -17.06
C LYS A 101 8.12 -22.05 -16.20
N ASP A 102 9.16 -21.22 -16.18
CA ASP A 102 10.37 -21.45 -15.39
C ASP A 102 10.09 -21.42 -13.88
N ASP A 103 9.18 -20.57 -13.43
CA ASP A 103 8.74 -20.56 -12.03
C ASP A 103 8.01 -21.85 -11.65
N LEU A 104 7.23 -22.40 -12.58
CA LEU A 104 6.56 -23.68 -12.37
C LEU A 104 7.54 -24.85 -12.33
N LEU A 105 8.58 -24.85 -13.17
CA LEU A 105 9.61 -25.92 -13.18
C LEU A 105 10.37 -26.03 -11.85
N LYS A 106 10.43 -24.96 -11.05
CA LYS A 106 11.01 -24.95 -9.70
C LYS A 106 10.12 -25.58 -8.62
N LYS A 107 8.86 -25.88 -8.94
CA LYS A 107 7.88 -26.46 -8.01
C LYS A 107 7.85 -27.98 -8.13
N ASP A 108 7.23 -28.66 -7.16
CA ASP A 108 7.01 -30.10 -7.26
C ASP A 108 6.05 -30.47 -8.42
N SER A 109 6.22 -31.66 -8.98
CA SER A 109 5.48 -32.11 -10.17
C SER A 109 3.95 -32.16 -9.96
N LYS A 110 3.49 -32.47 -8.74
CA LYS A 110 2.05 -32.50 -8.43
C LYS A 110 1.45 -31.11 -8.52
N TYR A 111 2.16 -30.11 -8.00
CA TYR A 111 1.72 -28.72 -8.06
C TYR A 111 1.77 -28.17 -9.49
N GLN A 112 2.83 -28.48 -10.25
CA GLN A 112 2.93 -28.13 -11.67
C GLN A 112 1.74 -28.69 -12.45
N ASN A 113 1.45 -29.97 -12.30
CA ASN A 113 0.34 -30.65 -13.00
C ASN A 113 -0.99 -30.05 -12.61
N LEU A 114 -1.20 -29.74 -11.32
CA LEU A 114 -2.45 -29.08 -10.87
C LEU A 114 -2.65 -27.73 -11.53
N LEU A 115 -1.64 -26.84 -11.48
CA LEU A 115 -1.77 -25.50 -12.08
C LEU A 115 -1.91 -25.56 -13.61
N ASN A 116 -1.21 -26.45 -14.27
CA ASN A 116 -1.35 -26.64 -15.73
C ASN A 116 -2.76 -27.11 -16.10
N THR A 117 -3.30 -28.06 -15.35
CA THR A 117 -4.67 -28.57 -15.59
C THR A 117 -5.72 -27.49 -15.27
N GLN A 118 -5.55 -26.75 -14.17
CA GLN A 118 -6.39 -25.61 -13.84
C GLN A 118 -6.35 -24.54 -14.96
N ARG A 119 -5.17 -24.24 -15.52
CA ARG A 119 -5.00 -23.28 -16.64
C ARG A 119 -5.82 -23.69 -17.86
N ILE A 120 -5.82 -24.98 -18.20
CA ILE A 120 -6.63 -25.50 -19.32
C ILE A 120 -8.12 -25.25 -19.06
N VAL A 121 -8.63 -25.65 -17.90
CA VAL A 121 -10.03 -25.45 -17.51
C VAL A 121 -10.41 -23.96 -17.53
N ILE A 122 -9.57 -23.11 -16.96
CA ILE A 122 -9.78 -21.66 -16.91
C ILE A 122 -9.88 -21.07 -18.32
N ASN A 123 -8.95 -21.43 -19.21
CA ASN A 123 -8.92 -20.88 -20.58
C ASN A 123 -10.14 -21.26 -21.42
N HIS A 124 -10.77 -22.40 -21.13
CA HIS A 124 -12.05 -22.76 -21.74
C HIS A 124 -13.26 -22.02 -21.14
N ASN A 125 -13.11 -21.38 -19.97
CA ASN A 125 -14.20 -20.78 -19.21
C ASN A 125 -14.00 -19.28 -18.89
N VAL A 126 -13.16 -18.58 -19.63
CA VAL A 126 -12.82 -17.17 -19.36
C VAL A 126 -14.06 -16.30 -19.24
N ALA A 127 -14.97 -16.38 -20.22
CA ALA A 127 -16.19 -15.57 -20.22
C ALA A 127 -17.08 -15.86 -19.00
N GLY A 128 -17.25 -17.15 -18.63
CA GLY A 128 -18.04 -17.52 -17.44
C GLY A 128 -17.45 -17.04 -16.12
N ILE A 129 -16.12 -17.03 -16.01
CA ILE A 129 -15.42 -16.50 -14.83
C ILE A 129 -15.64 -14.99 -14.73
N GLN A 130 -15.49 -14.26 -15.84
CA GLN A 130 -15.67 -12.81 -15.89
C GLN A 130 -17.13 -12.40 -15.64
N GLN A 131 -18.10 -13.10 -16.23
CA GLN A 131 -19.53 -12.87 -15.97
C GLN A 131 -19.90 -13.05 -14.49
N LYS A 132 -19.38 -14.09 -13.84
CA LYS A 132 -19.60 -14.28 -12.40
C LYS A 132 -18.93 -13.21 -11.54
N ALA A 133 -17.73 -12.78 -11.90
CA ALA A 133 -17.03 -11.70 -11.20
C ALA A 133 -17.79 -10.37 -11.29
N ASP A 134 -18.27 -10.02 -12.49
CA ASP A 134 -19.08 -8.83 -12.73
C ASP A 134 -20.42 -8.90 -11.98
N LEU A 135 -21.12 -10.03 -12.06
CA LEU A 135 -22.37 -10.25 -11.33
C LEU A 135 -22.16 -10.08 -9.82
N LEU A 136 -21.10 -10.68 -9.26
CA LEU A 136 -20.81 -10.56 -7.83
C LEU A 136 -20.50 -9.12 -7.43
N TYR A 137 -19.70 -8.42 -8.22
CA TYR A 137 -19.39 -7.01 -7.99
C TYR A 137 -20.66 -6.17 -7.94
N LYS A 138 -21.55 -6.32 -8.93
CA LYS A 138 -22.85 -5.61 -8.97
C LYS A 138 -23.73 -5.93 -7.75
N LEU A 139 -23.81 -7.20 -7.37
CA LEU A 139 -24.58 -7.60 -6.19
C LEU A 139 -24.05 -6.97 -4.89
N VAL A 140 -22.74 -6.82 -4.75
CA VAL A 140 -22.12 -6.26 -3.55
C VAL A 140 -22.16 -4.72 -3.56
N VAL A 141 -21.77 -4.10 -4.68
CA VAL A 141 -21.53 -2.65 -4.76
C VAL A 141 -22.78 -1.87 -5.17
N GLU A 142 -23.45 -2.30 -6.23
CA GLU A 142 -24.60 -1.57 -6.78
C GLU A 142 -25.89 -1.95 -6.05
N ASN A 143 -26.17 -3.24 -5.94
CA ASN A 143 -27.42 -3.74 -5.35
C ASN A 143 -27.36 -3.84 -3.82
N LYS A 144 -26.16 -3.71 -3.22
CA LYS A 144 -25.92 -3.80 -1.76
C LYS A 144 -26.60 -5.02 -1.12
N ASN A 145 -26.54 -6.17 -1.83
CA ASN A 145 -27.12 -7.41 -1.34
C ASN A 145 -26.44 -7.84 -0.04
N GLU A 146 -27.19 -7.94 1.02
CA GLU A 146 -26.66 -8.17 2.37
C GLU A 146 -25.83 -9.46 2.46
N PHE A 147 -26.34 -10.58 1.95
CA PHE A 147 -25.65 -11.86 1.98
C PHE A 147 -24.30 -11.80 1.25
N TYR A 148 -24.29 -11.29 -0.01
CA TYR A 148 -23.05 -11.22 -0.77
C TYR A 148 -22.06 -10.20 -0.22
N SER A 149 -22.55 -9.11 0.36
CA SER A 149 -21.70 -8.12 1.04
C SER A 149 -21.00 -8.68 2.27
N GLN A 150 -21.68 -9.55 3.05
CA GLN A 150 -21.12 -10.19 4.25
C GLN A 150 -20.05 -11.25 3.94
N VAL A 151 -20.15 -11.94 2.79
CA VAL A 151 -19.26 -13.06 2.43
C VAL A 151 -18.18 -12.67 1.41
N SER A 152 -18.19 -11.44 0.91
CA SER A 152 -17.24 -10.94 -0.08
C SER A 152 -16.30 -9.89 0.50
N ALA A 153 -15.20 -9.66 -0.20
CA ALA A 153 -14.29 -8.57 0.11
C ALA A 153 -14.99 -7.22 -0.05
N LYS A 154 -14.56 -6.25 0.73
CA LYS A 154 -15.07 -4.88 0.74
C LYS A 154 -14.54 -4.11 -0.47
N PHE A 155 -15.08 -4.39 -1.65
CA PHE A 155 -14.52 -3.97 -2.93
C PHE A 155 -14.21 -2.48 -2.99
N LEU A 156 -15.14 -1.58 -2.61
CA LEU A 156 -14.93 -0.13 -2.65
C LEU A 156 -13.86 0.36 -1.67
N GLU A 157 -13.76 -0.26 -0.49
CA GLU A 157 -12.71 0.09 0.48
C GLU A 157 -11.35 -0.36 -0.04
N LEU A 158 -11.27 -1.55 -0.67
CA LEU A 158 -10.05 -2.06 -1.27
C LEU A 158 -9.64 -1.26 -2.52
N GLU A 159 -10.58 -0.72 -3.32
CA GLU A 159 -10.28 0.18 -4.43
C GLU A 159 -9.60 1.46 -3.94
N LYS A 160 -10.15 2.09 -2.89
CA LYS A 160 -9.53 3.26 -2.26
C LYS A 160 -8.14 2.94 -1.70
N ALA A 161 -7.99 1.79 -1.06
CA ALA A 161 -6.70 1.34 -0.56
C ALA A 161 -5.69 1.11 -1.71
N CYS A 162 -6.14 0.54 -2.84
CA CYS A 162 -5.32 0.35 -4.02
C CYS A 162 -4.79 1.68 -4.58
N ASP A 163 -5.61 2.74 -4.60
CA ASP A 163 -5.20 4.08 -5.02
C ASP A 163 -4.15 4.68 -4.08
N ASN A 164 -4.31 4.49 -2.78
CA ASN A 164 -3.46 5.07 -1.76
C ASN A 164 -2.17 4.27 -1.50
N TYR A 165 -2.00 3.09 -2.13
CA TYR A 165 -0.86 2.22 -1.82
C TYR A 165 0.49 2.80 -2.19
N ALA A 166 0.59 3.55 -3.29
CA ALA A 166 1.84 4.17 -3.69
C ALA A 166 2.34 5.18 -2.63
N GLU A 167 1.44 5.96 -2.06
CA GLU A 167 1.74 6.88 -0.97
C GLU A 167 2.08 6.11 0.32
N HIS A 168 1.31 5.09 0.66
CA HIS A 168 1.61 4.21 1.78
C HIS A 168 3.03 3.60 1.69
N LYS A 169 3.42 3.08 0.52
CA LYS A 169 4.74 2.51 0.28
C LYS A 169 5.84 3.54 0.47
N LYS A 170 5.66 4.75 -0.09
CA LYS A 170 6.59 5.86 0.08
C LYS A 170 6.79 6.20 1.57
N VAL A 171 5.70 6.24 2.35
CA VAL A 171 5.77 6.45 3.80
C VAL A 171 6.58 5.35 4.50
N GLN A 172 6.37 4.09 4.15
CA GLN A 172 7.13 2.97 4.73
C GLN A 172 8.62 3.04 4.40
N GLU A 173 8.96 3.38 3.16
CA GLU A 173 10.34 3.56 2.71
C GLU A 173 11.03 4.70 3.48
N GLU A 174 10.34 5.81 3.71
CA GLU A 174 10.90 6.94 4.49
C GLU A 174 11.07 6.59 5.97
N ILE A 175 10.14 5.83 6.56
CA ILE A 175 10.30 5.31 7.93
C ILE A 175 11.53 4.38 8.02
N ALA A 176 11.72 3.52 7.02
CA ALA A 176 12.89 2.62 6.98
C ALA A 176 14.20 3.40 6.89
N LYS A 177 14.28 4.39 6.01
CA LYS A 177 15.44 5.30 5.89
C LYS A 177 15.74 6.04 7.20
N HIS A 178 14.69 6.52 7.88
CA HIS A 178 14.87 7.16 9.17
C HIS A 178 15.44 6.20 10.21
N LYS A 179 14.94 4.98 10.29
CA LYS A 179 15.47 3.95 11.21
C LYS A 179 16.94 3.64 10.97
N GLU A 180 17.42 3.73 9.73
CA GLU A 180 18.83 3.57 9.38
C GLU A 180 19.67 4.81 9.70
N SER A 181 19.18 6.01 9.34
CA SER A 181 19.95 7.26 9.45
C SER A 181 19.79 7.96 10.79
N GLY A 182 18.67 7.76 11.48
CA GLY A 182 18.29 8.51 12.67
C GLY A 182 17.96 9.98 12.40
N LEU A 183 17.76 10.38 11.14
CA LEU A 183 17.59 11.77 10.70
C LEU A 183 16.24 12.01 10.03
N TYR A 184 15.64 13.18 10.32
CA TYR A 184 14.43 13.68 9.67
C TYR A 184 14.76 14.94 8.86
N GLN A 185 14.35 14.96 7.61
CA GLN A 185 14.38 16.15 6.78
C GLN A 185 13.03 16.87 6.88
N VAL A 186 13.01 18.03 7.55
CA VAL A 186 11.79 18.82 7.76
C VAL A 186 11.76 19.98 6.79
N GLU A 187 10.67 20.07 6.03
CA GLU A 187 10.42 21.11 5.03
C GLU A 187 9.07 21.79 5.28
N PHE A 188 8.95 23.03 4.82
CA PHE A 188 7.72 23.82 4.96
C PHE A 188 7.26 24.26 3.57
N SER A 189 6.13 23.74 3.10
CA SER A 189 5.57 24.02 1.77
C SER A 189 4.39 24.98 1.88
N PHE A 190 4.37 26.04 1.06
CA PHE A 190 3.27 27.01 1.09
C PHE A 190 1.94 26.33 0.71
N ASN A 191 0.94 26.46 1.59
CA ASN A 191 -0.41 25.94 1.39
C ASN A 191 -1.35 27.08 1.01
N LYS A 192 -1.62 27.24 -0.29
CA LYS A 192 -2.44 28.31 -0.84
C LYS A 192 -3.90 28.22 -0.35
N GLU A 193 -4.49 27.03 -0.42
CA GLU A 193 -5.89 26.79 -0.05
C GLU A 193 -6.14 27.13 1.44
N GLN A 194 -5.28 26.62 2.32
CA GLN A 194 -5.37 26.87 3.74
C GLN A 194 -5.12 28.35 4.07
N SER A 195 -4.21 29.01 3.34
CA SER A 195 -3.93 30.43 3.50
C SER A 195 -5.11 31.29 3.12
N GLU A 196 -5.79 31.00 2.02
CA GLU A 196 -7.00 31.69 1.59
C GLU A 196 -8.15 31.50 2.57
N LYS A 197 -8.34 30.26 3.06
CA LYS A 197 -9.38 29.91 4.03
C LYS A 197 -9.24 30.63 5.36
N LEU A 198 -8.01 30.82 5.83
CA LEU A 198 -7.71 31.37 7.16
C LEU A 198 -7.32 32.86 7.13
N GLY A 199 -7.19 33.46 5.95
CA GLY A 199 -6.80 34.88 5.80
C GLY A 199 -5.36 35.18 6.21
N GLN A 200 -4.52 34.14 6.39
CA GLN A 200 -3.11 34.28 6.73
C GLN A 200 -2.26 33.18 6.09
N LYS A 201 -0.96 33.45 5.90
CA LYS A 201 -0.05 32.50 5.27
C LYS A 201 0.10 31.23 6.10
N SER A 202 -0.18 30.10 5.47
CA SER A 202 -0.10 28.77 6.04
C SER A 202 0.89 27.92 5.25
N TYR A 203 1.58 27.02 5.95
CA TYR A 203 2.53 26.08 5.34
C TYR A 203 2.25 24.67 5.83
N ASP A 204 2.28 23.71 4.91
CA ASP A 204 2.33 22.30 5.27
C ASP A 204 3.71 21.95 5.83
N VAL A 205 3.73 21.15 6.88
CA VAL A 205 4.95 20.58 7.45
C VAL A 205 5.16 19.23 6.81
N LEU A 206 6.21 19.11 6.03
CA LEU A 206 6.63 17.88 5.39
C LEU A 206 7.85 17.32 6.12
N VAL A 207 7.82 16.05 6.42
CA VAL A 207 8.96 15.30 6.98
C VAL A 207 9.31 14.21 6.00
N ASN A 208 10.53 14.25 5.46
CA ASN A 208 10.97 13.37 4.38
C ASN A 208 9.99 13.39 3.17
N GLY A 209 9.43 14.56 2.87
CA GLY A 209 8.46 14.75 1.78
C GLY A 209 7.03 14.29 2.08
N ILE A 210 6.73 13.84 3.30
CA ILE A 210 5.40 13.37 3.75
C ILE A 210 4.85 14.35 4.79
N ARG A 211 3.54 14.54 4.82
CA ARG A 211 2.92 15.38 5.87
C ARG A 211 3.22 14.83 7.26
N ALA A 212 3.58 15.72 8.18
CA ALA A 212 3.97 15.34 9.54
C ALA A 212 2.87 14.58 10.28
N ASP A 213 1.60 14.99 10.15
CA ASP A 213 0.44 14.35 10.78
C ASP A 213 0.19 12.92 10.28
N ASP A 214 0.51 12.61 9.02
CA ASP A 214 0.39 11.26 8.47
C ASP A 214 1.57 10.36 8.88
N LEU A 215 2.78 10.91 8.92
CA LEU A 215 3.96 10.16 9.34
C LEU A 215 3.92 9.84 10.84
N LEU A 216 3.41 10.75 11.70
CA LEU A 216 3.24 10.55 13.14
C LEU A 216 2.37 9.35 13.51
N LYS A 217 1.40 8.99 12.68
CA LYS A 217 0.55 7.80 12.89
C LYS A 217 1.35 6.49 12.84
N LYS A 218 2.57 6.53 12.29
CA LYS A 218 3.40 5.36 12.01
C LYS A 218 4.79 5.41 12.62
N ASP A 219 5.26 6.59 12.98
CA ASP A 219 6.57 6.83 13.58
C ASP A 219 6.43 7.59 14.91
N SER A 220 6.51 6.84 16.03
CA SER A 220 6.39 7.40 17.36
C SER A 220 7.59 8.27 17.77
N GLN A 221 8.76 8.07 17.17
CA GLN A 221 9.96 8.87 17.47
C GLN A 221 9.87 10.28 16.87
N LEU A 222 9.15 10.44 15.76
CA LEU A 222 8.93 11.74 15.14
C LEU A 222 8.28 12.74 16.08
N SER A 223 7.38 12.30 16.97
CA SER A 223 6.77 13.19 17.96
C SER A 223 7.81 13.90 18.80
N LYS A 224 8.78 13.16 19.36
CA LYS A 224 9.87 13.72 20.16
C LYS A 224 10.78 14.64 19.34
N ALA A 225 11.08 14.27 18.10
CA ALA A 225 11.89 15.09 17.20
C ALA A 225 11.23 16.45 16.90
N LEU A 226 9.91 16.48 16.67
CA LEU A 226 9.16 17.71 16.44
C LEU A 226 9.02 18.56 17.72
N ASP A 227 8.93 17.94 18.91
CA ASP A 227 9.00 18.66 20.18
C ASP A 227 10.35 19.36 20.35
N GLY A 228 11.44 18.67 20.08
CA GLY A 228 12.79 19.24 20.10
C GLY A 228 12.94 20.37 19.07
N LEU A 229 12.41 20.19 17.85
CA LEU A 229 12.43 21.23 16.82
C LEU A 229 11.68 22.50 17.26
N ALA A 230 10.50 22.36 17.88
CA ALA A 230 9.70 23.49 18.37
C ALA A 230 10.43 24.28 19.47
N ALA A 231 11.34 23.65 20.22
CA ALA A 231 12.13 24.30 21.24
C ALA A 231 13.26 25.20 20.68
N HIS A 232 13.56 25.14 19.38
CA HIS A 232 14.55 26.00 18.77
C HIS A 232 14.12 27.47 18.81
N GLN A 233 15.05 28.37 19.06
CA GLN A 233 14.80 29.81 19.22
C GLN A 233 14.08 30.43 18.01
N ASP A 234 14.45 30.03 16.77
CA ASP A 234 13.84 30.55 15.55
C ASP A 234 12.38 30.04 15.35
N MET A 235 12.03 28.84 15.82
CA MET A 235 10.65 28.36 15.85
C MET A 235 9.82 29.14 16.86
N GLN A 236 10.36 29.37 18.05
CA GLN A 236 9.71 30.16 19.09
C GLN A 236 9.49 31.61 18.65
N GLN A 237 10.48 32.25 18.04
CA GLN A 237 10.37 33.61 17.48
C GLN A 237 9.29 33.72 16.42
N LYS A 238 9.10 32.69 15.59
CA LYS A 238 8.04 32.60 14.59
C LYS A 238 6.69 32.15 15.15
N GLY A 239 6.61 31.87 16.46
CA GLY A 239 5.40 31.40 17.14
C GLY A 239 4.94 30.00 16.69
N ILE A 240 5.89 29.16 16.23
CA ILE A 240 5.60 27.80 15.79
C ILE A 240 5.71 26.86 16.99
N THR A 241 4.60 26.23 17.34
CA THR A 241 4.50 25.29 18.46
C THR A 241 4.68 23.83 18.02
N ALA A 242 4.93 22.95 18.97
CA ALA A 242 5.02 21.53 18.73
C ALA A 242 3.70 20.96 18.20
N GLU A 243 2.55 21.43 18.71
CA GLU A 243 1.23 21.02 18.25
C GLU A 243 1.01 21.41 16.78
N ALA A 244 1.43 22.63 16.40
CA ALA A 244 1.33 23.09 15.02
C ALA A 244 2.21 22.23 14.08
N LEU A 245 3.46 21.93 14.45
CA LEU A 245 4.31 21.02 13.69
C LEU A 245 3.69 19.63 13.54
N LYS A 246 3.14 19.09 14.62
CA LYS A 246 2.50 17.75 14.64
C LYS A 246 1.18 17.71 13.88
N SER A 247 0.45 18.81 13.82
CA SER A 247 -0.79 18.90 13.02
C SER A 247 -0.53 18.92 11.51
N GLY A 248 0.73 19.03 11.10
CA GLY A 248 1.13 19.10 9.70
C GLY A 248 0.89 20.45 9.04
N VAL A 249 0.44 21.48 9.79
CA VAL A 249 0.19 22.83 9.26
C VAL A 249 0.67 23.87 10.27
N ILE A 250 1.46 24.83 9.80
CA ILE A 250 1.92 25.96 10.62
C ILE A 250 1.47 27.30 10.05
N GLN A 251 1.31 28.28 10.95
CA GLN A 251 1.00 29.67 10.64
C GLN A 251 2.00 30.56 11.39
N PRO A 252 3.16 30.87 10.75
CA PRO A 252 4.16 31.71 11.38
C PRO A 252 3.62 33.12 11.65
N LYS A 253 3.92 33.67 12.82
CA LYS A 253 3.59 35.06 13.15
C LYS A 253 4.23 36.00 12.11
N GLN A 254 3.47 36.98 11.64
CA GLN A 254 4.02 38.10 10.87
C GLN A 254 4.80 39.00 11.84
N LEU A 255 6.04 39.33 11.50
CA LEU A 255 6.77 40.38 12.20
C LEU A 255 6.24 41.73 11.70
N ASP A 256 5.79 42.57 12.62
CA ASP A 256 5.44 43.96 12.32
C ASP A 256 6.65 44.66 11.72
N ASN A 257 6.47 45.33 10.57
CA ASN A 257 7.33 46.26 9.86
C ASN A 257 8.13 45.84 8.64
N GLU A 258 8.14 44.58 8.22
CA GLU A 258 8.62 44.28 6.86
C GLU A 258 7.81 43.15 6.25
N LEU A 259 7.42 43.28 4.98
CA LEU A 259 6.75 42.27 4.14
C LEU A 259 7.57 40.98 3.92
N LYS A 260 8.58 40.72 4.76
CA LYS A 260 9.36 39.48 4.77
C LYS A 260 8.58 38.40 5.48
N ILE A 261 8.15 37.49 4.64
CA ILE A 261 7.46 36.27 5.10
C ILE A 261 8.49 35.42 5.81
N ASN A 262 8.30 35.25 7.13
CA ASN A 262 9.14 34.35 7.93
C ASN A 262 8.80 32.87 7.66
N ARG A 263 8.98 32.44 6.42
CA ARG A 263 8.99 31.01 6.14
C ARG A 263 10.11 30.37 6.94
N PRO A 264 9.85 29.32 7.73
CA PRO A 264 10.93 28.55 8.33
C PRO A 264 11.78 27.88 7.25
N GLU A 265 13.08 27.82 7.49
CA GLU A 265 13.98 27.13 6.56
C GLU A 265 13.86 25.61 6.73
N ALA A 266 13.98 24.90 5.61
CA ALA A 266 14.13 23.44 5.62
C ALA A 266 15.38 23.03 6.41
N ARG A 267 15.30 21.94 7.16
CA ARG A 267 16.43 21.47 7.97
C ARG A 267 16.39 19.99 8.24
N THR A 268 17.55 19.42 8.49
CA THR A 268 17.68 18.05 8.96
C THR A 268 17.81 18.07 10.50
N ILE A 269 17.03 17.25 11.17
CA ILE A 269 17.04 17.07 12.62
C ILE A 269 17.25 15.59 12.99
N ASN A 270 17.82 15.32 14.15
CA ASN A 270 17.89 13.98 14.72
C ASN A 270 16.60 13.63 15.52
N ALA A 271 16.54 12.45 16.09
CA ALA A 271 15.40 11.98 16.89
C ALA A 271 15.10 12.84 18.13
N GLU A 272 16.00 13.72 18.54
CA GLU A 272 15.84 14.66 19.64
C GLU A 272 15.47 16.07 19.17
N GLY A 273 15.34 16.28 17.86
CA GLY A 273 15.01 17.55 17.24
C GLY A 273 16.19 18.50 17.05
N SER A 274 17.43 18.08 17.39
CA SER A 274 18.63 18.90 17.19
C SER A 274 18.95 19.05 15.69
N LYS A 275 19.27 20.29 15.25
CA LYS A 275 19.67 20.58 13.87
C LYS A 275 20.99 19.87 13.55
N ILE A 276 21.03 19.17 12.43
CA ILE A 276 22.25 18.58 11.87
C ILE A 276 22.68 19.43 10.68
N GLU A 277 23.87 20.01 10.75
CA GLU A 277 24.45 20.67 9.59
C GLU A 277 25.05 19.63 8.63
N PRO A 278 24.83 19.75 7.30
CA PRO A 278 25.48 18.88 6.36
C PRO A 278 27.00 19.02 6.52
N LYS A 279 27.71 17.92 6.79
CA LYS A 279 29.18 17.91 6.79
C LYS A 279 29.64 18.38 5.41
N SER A 280 30.41 19.45 5.35
CA SER A 280 31.00 19.95 4.11
C SER A 280 31.73 18.80 3.40
N GLN A 281 31.59 18.70 2.09
CA GLN A 281 32.15 17.60 1.27
C GLN A 281 33.67 17.46 1.37
N GLU A 282 34.38 18.45 1.92
CA GLU A 282 35.83 18.41 2.19
C GLU A 282 36.27 17.37 3.23
N GLN A 283 35.40 17.00 4.19
CA GLN A 283 35.75 15.98 5.19
C GLN A 283 35.58 14.53 4.71
N GLN A 284 34.86 14.31 3.63
CA GLN A 284 34.75 12.98 3.00
C GLN A 284 35.93 12.68 2.07
N ALA A 285 36.55 13.68 1.47
CA ALA A 285 37.73 13.54 0.60
C ALA A 285 39.02 13.22 1.38
N GLN A 286 39.11 13.58 2.64
CA GLN A 286 40.30 13.27 3.49
C GLN A 286 40.29 11.84 4.05
N LYS A 287 39.11 11.20 4.22
CA LYS A 287 39.05 9.79 4.65
C LYS A 287 39.34 8.78 3.55
N SER A 288 39.19 9.17 2.28
CA SER A 288 39.52 8.29 1.14
C SER A 288 41.00 8.29 0.75
N LYS A 289 41.80 9.25 1.25
CA LYS A 289 43.25 9.33 0.99
C LYS A 289 44.14 8.71 2.09
N GLY A 290 43.54 8.13 3.14
CA GLY A 290 44.25 7.56 4.30
C GLY A 290 44.44 6.03 4.25
N PHE A 291 44.10 5.36 3.16
CA PHE A 291 44.37 3.91 2.98
C PHE A 291 45.14 3.69 1.68
N SER A 292 46.39 4.08 1.67
CA SER A 292 47.43 3.63 0.72
C SER A 292 48.78 3.83 1.39
N LEU A 293 49.21 2.83 2.11
CA LEU A 293 50.63 2.50 2.36
C LEU A 293 50.68 1.02 2.71
#